data_c89f8ca04dcb2bfb5f4264c44d910f23
#
_entry.id   c89f8ca04dcb2bfb5f4264c44d910f23
#
_cell.length_a   1.000
_cell.length_b   1.000
_cell.length_c   1.000
_cell.angle_alpha   90.00
_cell.angle_beta   90.00
_cell.angle_gamma   90.00
#
_symmetry.space_group_name_H-M   'P 1'
#
loop_
_entity.id
_entity.type
_entity.pdbx_description
1 polymer ?
#
loop_
_entity_poly.entity_id
_entity_poly.type
_entity_poly.pdbx_seq_one_letter_code
_entity_poly.pdbx_strand_id
1 'polypeptide(L)'
;HSVHIEPRGLAPDRPYFYRFRVGAATSPVGRTWTAPAPAAPLARLRLALASCQHYEQGFFAAYRHMVADDPQLILHVGDYIYESSWGRNHVRKHNAGMPFTLDAYRERYALYKRDPDLQLMHASAPWLVTWDDHEVNNDYANDRSETLDPDFLLRRAAAYRAWYEHMPVPLTALPRGPDALIYDRYAFGELATFFILDDRQFRAYEACPKPGRGGSNVVKDCAERLEPGRTMLDKTQEHWLANGLRA
;
A
#
# COMPACT_ATOMS: atom_id res chain seq x y z
N HIS A 1 6.54 -7.96 16.11
CA HIS A 1 7.19 -6.76 15.62
C HIS A 1 6.24 -5.57 15.51
N SER A 2 4.93 -5.79 15.32
CA SER A 2 3.91 -4.74 15.30
C SER A 2 2.67 -5.17 16.08
N VAL A 3 1.84 -4.19 16.45
CA VAL A 3 0.56 -4.42 17.12
C VAL A 3 -0.51 -3.68 16.33
N HIS A 4 -1.52 -4.40 15.87
CA HIS A 4 -2.71 -3.85 15.26
C HIS A 4 -3.82 -3.77 16.32
N ILE A 5 -4.40 -2.59 16.48
CA ILE A 5 -5.48 -2.34 17.44
C ILE A 5 -6.62 -1.67 16.70
N GLU A 6 -7.81 -2.23 16.81
CA GLU A 6 -9.05 -1.65 16.28
C GLU A 6 -9.88 -1.07 17.44
N PRO A 7 -9.72 0.23 17.75
CA PRO A 7 -10.51 0.88 18.79
C PRO A 7 -12.00 0.89 18.37
N ARG A 8 -12.89 0.56 19.31
CA ARG A 8 -14.34 0.56 19.08
C ARG A 8 -15.00 1.64 19.92
N GLY A 9 -16.23 2.02 19.53
CA GLY A 9 -17.02 3.01 20.27
C GLY A 9 -16.58 4.45 20.07
N LEU A 10 -15.74 4.73 19.08
CA LEU A 10 -15.39 6.09 18.72
C LEU A 10 -16.55 6.78 18.02
N ALA A 11 -16.80 8.05 18.32
CA ALA A 11 -17.80 8.85 17.64
C ALA A 11 -17.34 9.17 16.20
N PRO A 12 -18.23 9.19 15.19
CA PRO A 12 -17.87 9.51 13.81
C PRO A 12 -17.50 10.99 13.63
N ASP A 13 -16.80 11.29 12.56
CA ASP A 13 -16.39 12.65 12.12
C ASP A 13 -15.69 13.47 13.21
N ARG A 14 -14.71 12.89 13.87
CA ARG A 14 -13.97 13.54 14.96
C ARG A 14 -12.48 13.25 14.93
N PRO A 15 -11.64 14.22 15.29
CA PRO A 15 -10.24 13.98 15.57
C PRO A 15 -10.08 13.20 16.88
N TYR A 16 -9.15 12.25 16.86
CA TYR A 16 -8.68 11.54 18.03
C TYR A 16 -7.16 11.62 18.10
N PHE A 17 -6.63 11.63 19.34
CA PHE A 17 -5.21 11.62 19.57
C PHE A 17 -4.84 10.31 20.26
N TYR A 18 -3.74 9.71 19.82
CA TYR A 18 -3.28 8.44 20.36
C TYR A 18 -1.79 8.44 20.61
N ARG A 19 -1.34 7.56 21.46
CA ARG A 19 0.06 7.22 21.64
C ARG A 19 0.19 5.78 22.11
N PHE A 20 1.31 5.17 21.80
CA PHE A 20 1.64 3.84 22.25
C PHE A 20 2.56 3.91 23.46
N ARG A 21 2.41 2.96 24.40
CA ARG A 21 3.27 2.83 25.55
C ARG A 21 3.68 1.37 25.75
N VAL A 22 4.99 1.15 25.93
CA VAL A 22 5.57 -0.17 26.21
C VAL A 22 6.54 0.00 27.39
N GLY A 23 6.18 -0.51 28.56
CA GLY A 23 6.94 -0.24 29.78
C GLY A 23 7.06 1.25 30.08
N ALA A 24 8.27 1.76 30.14
CA ALA A 24 8.57 3.19 30.33
C ALA A 24 8.63 3.99 29.03
N ALA A 25 8.75 3.32 27.88
CA ALA A 25 8.82 3.99 26.58
C ALA A 25 7.43 4.44 26.12
N THR A 26 7.36 5.67 25.59
CA THR A 26 6.12 6.26 25.07
C THR A 26 6.39 6.86 23.71
N SER A 27 5.52 6.57 22.72
CA SER A 27 5.62 7.16 21.40
C SER A 27 5.26 8.66 21.41
N PRO A 28 5.64 9.41 20.37
CA PRO A 28 4.99 10.69 20.08
C PRO A 28 3.47 10.54 20.00
N VAL A 29 2.75 11.65 20.17
CA VAL A 29 1.29 11.69 19.98
C VAL A 29 0.99 11.73 18.49
N GLY A 30 0.15 10.80 18.04
CA GLY A 30 -0.44 10.83 16.70
C GLY A 30 -1.86 11.37 16.74
N ARG A 31 -2.32 11.91 15.63
CA ARG A 31 -3.70 12.32 15.38
C ARG A 31 -4.31 11.42 14.30
N THR A 32 -5.54 11.06 14.48
CA THR A 32 -6.36 10.40 13.47
C THR A 32 -7.73 11.04 13.39
N TRP A 33 -8.50 10.71 12.38
CA TRP A 33 -9.86 11.19 12.18
C TRP A 33 -10.77 10.02 11.88
N THR A 34 -11.87 9.90 12.58
CA THR A 34 -12.89 8.90 12.27
C THR A 34 -13.69 9.32 11.06
N ALA A 35 -13.98 8.38 10.15
CA ALA A 35 -14.86 8.66 9.04
C ALA A 35 -16.24 9.16 9.51
N PRO A 36 -16.92 10.04 8.77
CA PRO A 36 -18.31 10.36 9.00
C PRO A 36 -19.19 9.12 8.94
N ALA A 37 -20.33 9.14 9.61
CA ALA A 37 -21.33 8.06 9.46
C ALA A 37 -21.76 7.93 7.98
N PRO A 38 -22.07 6.71 7.47
CA PRO A 38 -22.31 6.48 6.04
C PRO A 38 -23.36 7.39 5.40
N ALA A 39 -24.41 7.76 6.13
CA ALA A 39 -25.48 8.64 5.65
C ALA A 39 -25.34 10.10 6.13
N ALA A 40 -24.19 10.50 6.65
CA ALA A 40 -24.01 11.86 7.10
C ALA A 40 -23.72 12.78 5.91
N PRO A 41 -24.38 13.96 5.84
CA PRO A 41 -24.04 14.96 4.83
C PRO A 41 -22.63 15.51 5.11
N LEU A 42 -21.78 15.51 4.10
CA LEU A 42 -20.44 16.03 4.16
C LEU A 42 -20.21 17.03 3.02
N ALA A 43 -19.95 18.28 3.36
CA ALA A 43 -19.77 19.35 2.36
C ALA A 43 -18.38 19.29 1.69
N ARG A 44 -17.37 18.76 2.39
CA ARG A 44 -15.99 18.76 1.93
C ARG A 44 -15.17 17.67 2.61
N LEU A 45 -14.29 17.04 1.85
CA LEU A 45 -13.22 16.17 2.33
C LEU A 45 -11.89 16.68 1.76
N ARG A 46 -10.90 16.92 2.63
CA ARG A 46 -9.52 17.20 2.22
C ARG A 46 -8.73 15.91 2.29
N LEU A 47 -8.20 15.50 1.17
CA LEU A 47 -7.34 14.31 1.08
C LEU A 47 -6.01 14.66 0.42
N ALA A 48 -4.97 13.90 0.75
CA ALA A 48 -3.71 13.90 0.05
C ALA A 48 -3.48 12.52 -0.57
N LEU A 49 -2.91 12.50 -1.78
CA LEU A 49 -2.57 11.30 -2.53
C LEU A 49 -1.06 11.19 -2.68
N ALA A 50 -0.51 10.01 -2.40
CA ALA A 50 0.90 9.70 -2.57
C ALA A 50 1.10 8.30 -3.17
N SER A 51 2.20 8.12 -3.88
CA SER A 51 2.70 6.84 -4.40
C SER A 51 4.18 6.95 -4.76
N CYS A 52 4.81 5.83 -5.09
CA CYS A 52 6.10 5.78 -5.78
C CYS A 52 7.22 6.56 -5.07
N GLN A 53 7.35 6.37 -3.76
CA GLN A 53 8.30 7.09 -2.92
C GLN A 53 9.67 6.40 -2.83
N HIS A 54 10.47 6.42 -3.90
CA HIS A 54 11.77 5.77 -3.90
C HIS A 54 12.78 6.43 -2.96
N TYR A 55 13.23 5.70 -1.93
CA TYR A 55 14.10 6.21 -0.86
C TYR A 55 15.41 6.83 -1.36
N GLU A 56 16.03 6.25 -2.37
CA GLU A 56 17.34 6.68 -2.85
C GLU A 56 17.27 7.92 -3.76
N GLN A 57 16.10 8.19 -4.35
CA GLN A 57 15.94 9.25 -5.35
C GLN A 57 15.52 10.60 -4.77
N GLY A 58 15.11 10.64 -3.51
CA GLY A 58 14.71 11.90 -2.86
C GLY A 58 14.49 11.76 -1.36
N PHE A 59 14.42 12.90 -0.70
CA PHE A 59 13.86 13.01 0.64
C PHE A 59 12.35 13.18 0.53
N PHE A 60 11.60 12.76 1.56
CA PHE A 60 10.13 12.77 1.52
C PHE A 60 9.53 14.12 1.93
N ALA A 61 10.21 15.23 1.59
CA ALA A 61 9.83 16.58 1.98
C ALA A 61 8.41 16.99 1.56
N ALA A 62 7.84 16.38 0.52
CA ALA A 62 6.45 16.62 0.11
C ALA A 62 5.45 16.37 1.25
N TYR A 63 5.71 15.38 2.12
CA TYR A 63 4.82 15.06 3.24
C TYR A 63 4.71 16.20 4.27
N ARG A 64 5.78 16.95 4.49
CA ARG A 64 5.76 18.13 5.37
C ARG A 64 4.80 19.19 4.83
N HIS A 65 4.76 19.39 3.52
CA HIS A 65 3.82 20.31 2.88
C HIS A 65 2.39 19.78 2.91
N MET A 66 2.20 18.47 2.67
CA MET A 66 0.88 17.85 2.81
C MET A 66 0.32 18.01 4.23
N VAL A 67 1.16 17.88 5.26
CA VAL A 67 0.72 18.10 6.66
C VAL A 67 0.25 19.53 6.89
N ALA A 68 0.93 20.52 6.28
CA ALA A 68 0.55 21.92 6.38
C ALA A 68 -0.84 22.22 5.75
N ASP A 69 -1.26 21.43 4.77
CA ASP A 69 -2.60 21.51 4.15
C ASP A 69 -3.70 20.85 5.02
N ASP A 70 -3.33 20.27 6.16
CA ASP A 70 -4.22 19.64 7.15
C ASP A 70 -5.22 18.63 6.53
N PRO A 71 -4.75 17.57 5.86
CA PRO A 71 -5.63 16.56 5.25
C PRO A 71 -6.36 15.75 6.33
N GLN A 72 -7.60 15.37 5.99
CA GLN A 72 -8.44 14.48 6.83
C GLN A 72 -8.22 13.01 6.48
N LEU A 73 -7.61 12.73 5.32
CA LEU A 73 -7.35 11.39 4.82
C LEU A 73 -6.13 11.39 3.91
N ILE A 74 -5.28 10.37 4.04
CA ILE A 74 -4.18 10.10 3.13
C ILE A 74 -4.52 8.85 2.33
N LEU A 75 -4.35 8.92 1.01
CA LEU A 75 -4.38 7.78 0.11
C LEU A 75 -2.95 7.47 -0.32
N HIS A 76 -2.50 6.24 -0.13
CA HIS A 76 -1.23 5.77 -0.67
C HIS A 76 -1.48 4.58 -1.59
N VAL A 77 -1.22 4.76 -2.88
CA VAL A 77 -1.62 3.82 -3.92
C VAL A 77 -0.45 2.95 -4.41
N GLY A 78 0.41 2.55 -3.49
CA GLY A 78 1.50 1.59 -3.73
C GLY A 78 2.87 2.23 -3.92
N ASP A 79 3.88 1.37 -4.06
CA ASP A 79 5.30 1.74 -4.06
C ASP A 79 5.71 2.52 -2.81
N TYR A 80 5.20 2.08 -1.67
CA TYR A 80 5.59 2.66 -0.39
C TYR A 80 7.05 2.37 -0.04
N ILE A 81 7.54 1.20 -0.43
CA ILE A 81 8.97 0.85 -0.43
C ILE A 81 9.38 0.43 -1.84
N TYR A 82 10.69 0.42 -2.07
CA TYR A 82 11.31 -0.20 -3.24
C TYR A 82 12.26 -1.29 -2.78
N GLU A 83 12.13 -2.48 -3.34
CA GLU A 83 12.97 -3.63 -3.04
C GLU A 83 14.35 -3.50 -3.67
N SER A 84 14.44 -2.81 -4.81
CA SER A 84 15.64 -2.65 -5.62
C SER A 84 16.18 -1.22 -5.61
N SER A 85 17.44 -1.09 -5.95
CA SER A 85 18.10 0.19 -6.23
C SER A 85 18.13 0.42 -7.73
N TRP A 86 17.65 1.57 -8.19
CA TRP A 86 17.72 1.97 -9.59
C TRP A 86 17.82 3.50 -9.74
N GLY A 87 18.17 3.95 -10.94
CA GLY A 87 18.36 5.36 -11.19
C GLY A 87 19.83 5.81 -11.00
N ARG A 88 20.03 7.12 -10.98
CA ARG A 88 21.36 7.77 -10.86
C ARG A 88 21.29 8.92 -9.87
N ASN A 89 22.43 9.35 -9.36
CA ASN A 89 22.55 10.50 -8.45
C ASN A 89 21.73 10.34 -7.17
N HIS A 90 21.82 9.17 -6.55
CA HIS A 90 21.11 8.88 -5.31
C HIS A 90 21.49 9.86 -4.21
N VAL A 91 20.51 10.46 -3.55
CA VAL A 91 20.70 11.40 -2.42
C VAL A 91 20.92 10.67 -1.09
N ARG A 92 20.49 9.42 -1.03
CA ARG A 92 20.70 8.47 0.08
C ARG A 92 20.68 7.06 -0.48
N LYS A 93 20.98 6.04 0.32
CA LYS A 93 21.08 4.66 -0.16
C LYS A 93 20.29 3.71 0.72
N HIS A 94 19.78 2.65 0.12
CA HIS A 94 19.30 1.51 0.86
C HIS A 94 20.45 0.93 1.72
N ASN A 95 20.10 0.46 2.91
CA ASN A 95 21.07 -0.09 3.87
C ASN A 95 21.46 -1.56 3.58
N ALA A 96 20.74 -2.20 2.66
CA ALA A 96 20.94 -3.61 2.30
C ALA A 96 20.56 -3.84 0.83
N GLY A 97 20.90 -5.01 0.31
CA GLY A 97 20.49 -5.47 -1.00
C GLY A 97 18.97 -5.73 -1.10
N MET A 98 18.57 -6.38 -2.19
CA MET A 98 17.17 -6.73 -2.46
C MET A 98 16.64 -7.69 -1.38
N PRO A 99 15.50 -7.41 -0.74
CA PRO A 99 14.94 -8.29 0.28
C PRO A 99 14.30 -9.54 -0.34
N PHE A 100 14.47 -10.68 0.34
CA PHE A 100 13.85 -11.96 0.01
C PHE A 100 13.18 -12.60 1.24
N THR A 101 13.65 -12.27 2.43
CA THR A 101 13.15 -12.81 3.69
C THR A 101 12.27 -11.80 4.41
N LEU A 102 11.46 -12.28 5.33
CA LEU A 102 10.61 -11.43 6.16
C LEU A 102 11.41 -10.37 6.91
N ASP A 103 12.54 -10.74 7.51
CA ASP A 103 13.37 -9.78 8.25
C ASP A 103 14.00 -8.73 7.32
N ALA A 104 14.43 -9.12 6.11
CA ALA A 104 14.95 -8.18 5.13
C ALA A 104 13.87 -7.16 4.66
N TYR A 105 12.63 -7.60 4.47
CA TYR A 105 11.51 -6.67 4.18
C TYR A 105 11.19 -5.77 5.37
N ARG A 106 11.18 -6.30 6.60
CA ARG A 106 11.00 -5.49 7.82
C ARG A 106 12.06 -4.41 7.95
N GLU A 107 13.33 -4.74 7.68
CA GLU A 107 14.43 -3.78 7.67
C GLU A 107 14.24 -2.71 6.59
N ARG A 108 13.72 -3.07 5.41
CA ARG A 108 13.41 -2.13 4.34
C ARG A 108 12.31 -1.16 4.76
N TYR A 109 11.22 -1.64 5.35
CA TYR A 109 10.17 -0.77 5.90
C TYR A 109 10.70 0.11 7.04
N ALA A 110 11.50 -0.44 7.94
CA ALA A 110 12.08 0.32 9.04
C ALA A 110 12.99 1.46 8.52
N LEU A 111 13.74 1.23 7.44
CA LEU A 111 14.56 2.26 6.80
C LEU A 111 13.69 3.42 6.30
N TYR A 112 12.63 3.14 5.53
CA TYR A 112 11.74 4.17 5.00
C TYR A 112 11.04 4.94 6.12
N LYS A 113 10.55 4.25 7.15
CA LYS A 113 9.86 4.83 8.30
C LYS A 113 10.77 5.62 9.25
N ARG A 114 12.08 5.66 9.02
CA ARG A 114 12.98 6.60 9.73
C ARG A 114 12.97 8.00 9.14
N ASP A 115 12.41 8.20 7.95
CA ASP A 115 12.30 9.54 7.37
C ASP A 115 11.37 10.41 8.23
N PRO A 116 11.82 11.57 8.74
CA PRO A 116 11.06 12.37 9.70
C PRO A 116 9.78 12.97 9.11
N ASP A 117 9.79 13.33 7.81
CA ASP A 117 8.62 13.91 7.16
C ASP A 117 7.55 12.83 6.92
N LEU A 118 7.97 11.58 6.60
CA LEU A 118 7.05 10.45 6.52
C LEU A 118 6.46 10.07 7.90
N GLN A 119 7.27 10.12 8.97
CA GLN A 119 6.76 9.92 10.33
C GLN A 119 5.74 10.99 10.72
N LEU A 120 6.02 12.26 10.40
CA LEU A 120 5.11 13.37 10.65
C LEU A 120 3.78 13.15 9.92
N MET A 121 3.81 12.70 8.67
CA MET A 121 2.60 12.42 7.90
C MET A 121 1.79 11.29 8.49
N HIS A 122 2.43 10.17 8.88
CA HIS A 122 1.76 9.07 9.56
C HIS A 122 1.12 9.48 10.89
N ALA A 123 1.74 10.41 11.59
CA ALA A 123 1.23 10.93 12.86
C ALA A 123 0.12 11.98 12.69
N SER A 124 -0.20 12.43 11.49
CA SER A 124 -1.06 13.60 11.26
C SER A 124 -2.49 13.27 10.85
N ALA A 125 -2.72 12.16 10.15
CA ALA A 125 -4.02 11.79 9.60
C ALA A 125 -4.14 10.26 9.40
N PRO A 126 -5.37 9.72 9.26
CA PRO A 126 -5.58 8.32 8.88
C PRO A 126 -5.16 8.06 7.43
N TRP A 127 -4.76 6.82 7.15
CA TRP A 127 -4.33 6.37 5.83
C TRP A 127 -5.23 5.26 5.31
N LEU A 128 -5.58 5.32 4.03
CA LEU A 128 -6.02 4.19 3.23
C LEU A 128 -4.88 3.82 2.29
N VAL A 129 -4.51 2.56 2.28
CA VAL A 129 -3.31 2.10 1.57
C VAL A 129 -3.62 0.86 0.72
N THR A 130 -2.97 0.76 -0.41
CA THR A 130 -2.80 -0.48 -1.17
C THR A 130 -1.33 -0.66 -1.50
N TRP A 131 -0.96 -1.82 -1.98
CA TRP A 131 0.36 -2.03 -2.59
C TRP A 131 0.32 -1.86 -4.10
N ASP A 132 1.51 -1.74 -4.71
CA ASP A 132 1.77 -2.00 -6.10
C ASP A 132 2.77 -3.16 -6.20
N ASP A 133 3.74 -3.14 -7.08
CA ASP A 133 4.68 -4.25 -7.26
C ASP A 133 5.90 -4.16 -6.35
N HIS A 134 6.44 -2.98 -6.13
CA HIS A 134 7.70 -2.79 -5.40
C HIS A 134 7.63 -3.14 -3.90
N GLU A 135 6.46 -3.28 -3.33
CA GLU A 135 6.30 -3.87 -2.01
C GLU A 135 6.75 -5.33 -1.96
N VAL A 136 6.78 -5.99 -3.12
CA VAL A 136 7.20 -7.39 -3.28
C VAL A 136 8.36 -7.51 -4.25
N ASN A 137 8.12 -7.28 -5.54
CA ASN A 137 9.10 -7.38 -6.61
C ASN A 137 8.60 -6.69 -7.89
N ASN A 138 9.46 -5.87 -8.48
CA ASN A 138 9.15 -5.17 -9.73
C ASN A 138 8.40 -6.05 -10.73
N ASP A 139 7.34 -5.49 -11.31
CA ASP A 139 6.52 -6.10 -12.36
C ASP A 139 5.97 -7.50 -12.05
N TYR A 140 5.83 -7.90 -10.79
CA TYR A 140 5.20 -9.19 -10.50
C TYR A 140 3.72 -9.18 -10.87
N ALA A 141 3.23 -10.29 -11.33
CA ALA A 141 1.84 -10.51 -11.67
C ALA A 141 1.37 -11.86 -11.10
N ASN A 142 0.41 -11.81 -10.17
CA ASN A 142 -0.12 -12.99 -9.50
C ASN A 142 1.00 -13.79 -8.79
N ASP A 143 1.23 -15.03 -9.19
CA ASP A 143 2.24 -15.96 -8.64
C ASP A 143 3.57 -15.94 -9.40
N ARG A 144 3.79 -14.95 -10.29
CA ARG A 144 5.01 -14.82 -11.10
C ARG A 144 5.78 -13.55 -10.79
N SER A 145 7.06 -13.72 -10.49
CA SER A 145 8.01 -12.60 -10.44
C SER A 145 8.45 -12.17 -11.84
N GLU A 146 9.01 -10.98 -11.95
CA GLU A 146 9.65 -10.51 -13.19
C GLU A 146 10.71 -11.47 -13.72
N THR A 147 11.43 -12.16 -12.84
CA THR A 147 12.52 -13.08 -13.19
C THR A 147 12.12 -14.55 -13.25
N LEU A 148 10.85 -14.87 -13.08
CA LEU A 148 10.31 -16.24 -13.00
C LEU A 148 10.98 -17.06 -11.89
N ASP A 149 11.22 -16.43 -10.75
CA ASP A 149 11.82 -17.06 -9.57
C ASP A 149 10.92 -18.20 -9.07
N PRO A 150 11.42 -19.46 -8.98
CA PRO A 150 10.63 -20.59 -8.51
C PRO A 150 10.18 -20.46 -7.04
N ASP A 151 10.90 -19.69 -6.23
CA ASP A 151 10.60 -19.46 -4.81
C ASP A 151 9.78 -18.17 -4.59
N PHE A 152 9.25 -17.57 -5.66
CA PHE A 152 8.56 -16.28 -5.59
C PHE A 152 7.41 -16.26 -4.58
N LEU A 153 6.62 -17.31 -4.45
CA LEU A 153 5.53 -17.33 -3.47
C LEU A 153 6.02 -17.29 -2.02
N LEU A 154 7.21 -17.82 -1.72
CA LEU A 154 7.83 -17.67 -0.40
C LEU A 154 8.23 -16.22 -0.16
N ARG A 155 8.80 -15.57 -1.18
CA ARG A 155 9.13 -14.15 -1.15
C ARG A 155 7.88 -13.28 -0.99
N ARG A 156 6.81 -13.56 -1.75
CA ARG A 156 5.53 -12.83 -1.66
C ARG A 156 4.92 -12.95 -0.26
N ALA A 157 4.96 -14.14 0.33
CA ALA A 157 4.49 -14.35 1.71
C ALA A 157 5.26 -13.50 2.73
N ALA A 158 6.59 -13.43 2.60
CA ALA A 158 7.45 -12.60 3.44
C ALA A 158 7.13 -11.10 3.27
N ALA A 159 7.01 -10.65 2.03
CA ALA A 159 6.70 -9.26 1.67
C ALA A 159 5.32 -8.82 2.19
N TYR A 160 4.27 -9.61 1.95
CA TYR A 160 2.91 -9.34 2.41
C TYR A 160 2.83 -9.30 3.93
N ARG A 161 3.54 -10.19 4.61
CA ARG A 161 3.62 -10.17 6.07
C ARG A 161 4.28 -8.89 6.57
N ALA A 162 5.39 -8.48 5.99
CA ALA A 162 6.06 -7.23 6.36
C ALA A 162 5.19 -6.01 6.06
N TRP A 163 4.52 -5.98 4.92
CA TRP A 163 3.58 -4.91 4.57
C TRP A 163 2.45 -4.80 5.61
N TYR A 164 1.78 -5.89 5.93
CA TYR A 164 0.77 -5.91 6.98
C TYR A 164 1.31 -5.37 8.31
N GLU A 165 2.49 -5.80 8.73
CA GLU A 165 3.08 -5.39 10.01
C GLU A 165 3.41 -3.89 10.06
N HIS A 166 3.56 -3.23 8.93
CA HIS A 166 3.99 -1.82 8.85
C HIS A 166 2.90 -0.87 8.35
N MET A 167 1.79 -1.38 7.81
CA MET A 167 0.71 -0.55 7.28
C MET A 167 -0.49 -0.49 8.22
N PRO A 168 -1.21 0.64 8.28
CA PRO A 168 -2.39 0.81 9.14
C PRO A 168 -3.63 0.18 8.49
N VAL A 169 -3.62 -1.12 8.38
CA VAL A 169 -4.70 -1.91 7.76
C VAL A 169 -5.47 -2.72 8.80
N PRO A 170 -6.74 -3.12 8.50
CA PRO A 170 -7.55 -3.88 9.43
C PRO A 170 -6.98 -5.28 9.68
N LEU A 171 -7.40 -5.90 10.79
CA LEU A 171 -7.00 -7.26 11.15
C LEU A 171 -7.39 -8.30 10.10
N THR A 172 -8.43 -8.04 9.31
CA THR A 172 -8.88 -8.89 8.20
C THR A 172 -7.87 -8.98 7.06
N ALA A 173 -6.98 -7.99 6.92
CA ALA A 173 -5.91 -7.98 5.92
C ALA A 173 -4.69 -8.84 6.31
N LEU A 174 -4.72 -9.54 7.45
CA LEU A 174 -3.63 -10.42 7.89
C LEU A 174 -3.36 -11.50 6.85
N PRO A 175 -2.15 -11.56 6.26
CA PRO A 175 -1.82 -12.54 5.24
C PRO A 175 -1.84 -13.98 5.75
N ARG A 176 -2.24 -14.89 4.88
CA ARG A 176 -2.20 -16.34 5.07
C ARG A 176 -1.20 -16.96 4.08
N GLY A 177 0.08 -17.00 4.48
CA GLY A 177 1.15 -17.35 3.56
C GLY A 177 1.29 -16.28 2.46
N PRO A 178 1.29 -16.67 1.17
CA PRO A 178 1.42 -15.73 0.06
C PRO A 178 0.13 -14.96 -0.29
N ASP A 179 -0.98 -15.20 0.41
CA ASP A 179 -2.28 -14.64 0.06
C ASP A 179 -2.77 -13.66 1.13
N ALA A 180 -3.39 -12.56 0.69
CA ALA A 180 -4.02 -11.58 1.56
C ALA A 180 -5.29 -11.01 0.92
N LEU A 181 -6.22 -10.53 1.72
CA LEU A 181 -7.39 -9.80 1.25
C LEU A 181 -7.25 -8.35 1.68
N ILE A 182 -6.86 -7.46 0.74
CA ILE A 182 -6.66 -6.05 1.02
C ILE A 182 -7.65 -5.13 0.30
N TYR A 183 -8.30 -5.60 -0.76
CA TYR A 183 -9.32 -4.78 -1.40
C TYR A 183 -10.56 -4.64 -0.49
N ASP A 184 -11.03 -3.42 -0.34
CA ASP A 184 -12.13 -3.06 0.55
C ASP A 184 -12.77 -1.73 0.13
N ARG A 185 -13.88 -1.35 0.74
CA ARG A 185 -14.53 -0.08 0.50
C ARG A 185 -14.74 0.73 1.77
N TYR A 186 -14.59 2.04 1.66
CA TYR A 186 -14.70 2.98 2.77
C TYR A 186 -15.60 4.14 2.38
N ALA A 187 -16.73 4.29 3.08
CA ALA A 187 -17.65 5.42 2.87
C ALA A 187 -17.25 6.62 3.72
N PHE A 188 -17.30 7.81 3.13
CA PHE A 188 -17.12 9.09 3.80
C PHE A 188 -18.41 9.91 3.68
N GLY A 189 -19.35 9.63 4.57
CA GLY A 189 -20.69 10.20 4.51
C GLY A 189 -21.38 9.90 3.17
N GLU A 190 -22.16 10.83 2.69
CA GLU A 190 -22.80 10.78 1.35
C GLU A 190 -21.87 11.33 0.25
N LEU A 191 -20.70 11.91 0.62
CA LEU A 191 -19.83 12.59 -0.33
C LEU A 191 -19.04 11.66 -1.22
N ALA A 192 -18.44 10.59 -0.65
CA ALA A 192 -17.54 9.71 -1.38
C ALA A 192 -17.51 8.29 -0.82
N THR A 193 -17.27 7.33 -1.71
CA THR A 193 -16.88 5.96 -1.35
C THR A 193 -15.58 5.62 -2.04
N PHE A 194 -14.59 5.20 -1.28
CA PHE A 194 -13.30 4.75 -1.79
C PHE A 194 -13.30 3.24 -1.94
N PHE A 195 -12.99 2.75 -3.12
CA PHE A 195 -12.73 1.36 -3.41
C PHE A 195 -11.23 1.17 -3.50
N ILE A 196 -10.65 0.53 -2.51
CA ILE A 196 -9.23 0.16 -2.51
C ILE A 196 -9.12 -1.16 -3.27
N LEU A 197 -8.29 -1.21 -4.30
CA LEU A 197 -8.14 -2.35 -5.18
C LEU A 197 -6.80 -3.05 -4.97
N ASP A 198 -6.76 -4.34 -5.26
CA ASP A 198 -5.53 -5.13 -5.39
C ASP A 198 -5.38 -5.52 -6.86
N ASP A 199 -4.51 -4.83 -7.57
CA ASP A 199 -4.26 -5.03 -8.99
C ASP A 199 -2.99 -5.86 -9.26
N ARG A 200 -2.38 -6.45 -8.25
CA ARG A 200 -1.17 -7.26 -8.37
C ARG A 200 -1.39 -8.74 -8.10
N GLN A 201 -2.02 -9.08 -6.96
CA GLN A 201 -2.18 -10.47 -6.53
C GLN A 201 -3.04 -11.30 -7.48
N PHE A 202 -4.02 -10.66 -8.13
CA PHE A 202 -5.04 -11.37 -8.90
C PHE A 202 -4.98 -11.12 -10.41
N ARG A 203 -4.06 -10.27 -10.86
CA ARG A 203 -3.99 -9.89 -12.28
C ARG A 203 -3.52 -11.03 -13.17
N ALA A 204 -3.95 -11.02 -14.43
CA ALA A 204 -3.37 -11.85 -15.47
C ALA A 204 -1.87 -11.57 -15.60
N TYR A 205 -1.09 -12.59 -16.00
CA TYR A 205 0.34 -12.42 -16.24
C TYR A 205 0.62 -11.33 -17.28
N GLU A 206 1.79 -10.74 -17.24
CA GLU A 206 2.17 -9.70 -18.19
C GLU A 206 2.10 -10.24 -19.64
N ALA A 207 1.54 -9.42 -20.53
CA ALA A 207 1.36 -9.79 -21.93
C ALA A 207 2.64 -9.60 -22.72
N CYS A 208 2.95 -10.53 -23.62
CA CYS A 208 4.13 -10.48 -24.48
C CYS A 208 5.43 -10.19 -23.73
N PRO A 209 5.72 -10.88 -22.63
CA PRO A 209 6.94 -10.63 -21.87
C PRO A 209 8.18 -10.94 -22.73
N LYS A 210 9.34 -10.45 -22.32
CA LYS A 210 10.60 -10.86 -22.96
C LYS A 210 10.81 -12.36 -22.74
N PRO A 211 11.40 -13.08 -23.71
CA PRO A 211 11.71 -14.51 -23.55
C PRO A 211 12.46 -14.78 -22.24
N GLY A 212 11.97 -15.75 -21.46
CA GLY A 212 12.54 -16.09 -20.15
C GLY A 212 12.30 -15.08 -19.04
N ARG A 213 11.35 -14.14 -19.20
CA ARG A 213 10.97 -13.15 -18.20
C ARG A 213 9.45 -13.19 -17.96
N GLY A 214 9.05 -12.78 -16.76
CA GLY A 214 7.63 -12.65 -16.38
C GLY A 214 7.15 -11.22 -16.25
N GLY A 215 8.04 -10.23 -16.32
CA GLY A 215 7.73 -8.82 -16.18
C GLY A 215 7.24 -8.15 -17.47
N SER A 216 6.89 -6.89 -17.36
CA SER A 216 6.35 -6.07 -18.44
C SER A 216 7.35 -5.90 -19.59
N ASN A 217 6.80 -5.70 -20.80
CA ASN A 217 7.58 -5.46 -21.99
C ASN A 217 6.85 -4.48 -22.92
N VAL A 218 7.54 -3.42 -23.30
CA VAL A 218 7.00 -2.44 -24.24
C VAL A 218 7.22 -2.93 -25.66
N VAL A 219 6.16 -3.43 -26.29
CA VAL A 219 6.17 -3.89 -27.70
C VAL A 219 5.10 -3.18 -28.49
N LYS A 220 5.36 -2.95 -29.79
CA LYS A 220 4.42 -2.28 -30.69
C LYS A 220 3.17 -3.11 -30.91
N ASP A 221 3.34 -4.39 -31.20
CA ASP A 221 2.27 -5.31 -31.57
C ASP A 221 2.24 -6.47 -30.54
N CYS A 222 1.16 -6.55 -29.77
CA CYS A 222 0.94 -7.59 -28.78
C CYS A 222 -0.55 -7.99 -28.80
N ALA A 223 -0.89 -9.01 -29.56
CA ALA A 223 -2.26 -9.52 -29.63
C ALA A 223 -2.73 -10.10 -28.29
N GLU A 224 -1.82 -10.71 -27.52
CA GLU A 224 -2.11 -11.32 -26.23
C GLU A 224 -2.79 -10.35 -25.25
N ARG A 225 -2.44 -9.05 -25.26
CA ARG A 225 -3.07 -8.05 -24.37
C ARG A 225 -4.56 -7.83 -24.63
N LEU A 226 -5.06 -8.26 -25.78
CA LEU A 226 -6.46 -8.15 -26.18
C LEU A 226 -7.24 -9.46 -26.01
N GLU A 227 -6.61 -10.50 -25.45
CA GLU A 227 -7.27 -11.77 -25.24
C GLU A 227 -8.44 -11.64 -24.27
N PRO A 228 -9.63 -12.18 -24.60
CA PRO A 228 -10.76 -12.23 -23.71
C PRO A 228 -10.41 -12.96 -22.39
N GLY A 229 -10.79 -12.40 -21.29
CA GLY A 229 -10.56 -13.00 -19.96
C GLY A 229 -9.29 -12.54 -19.27
N ARG A 230 -8.44 -11.74 -19.92
CA ARG A 230 -7.37 -11.02 -19.20
C ARG A 230 -8.00 -9.97 -18.29
N THR A 231 -7.51 -9.91 -17.06
CA THR A 231 -8.05 -9.00 -16.04
C THR A 231 -6.92 -8.48 -15.18
N MET A 232 -7.10 -7.30 -14.60
CA MET A 232 -6.20 -6.74 -13.59
C MET A 232 -6.62 -7.13 -12.16
N LEU A 233 -7.87 -7.52 -11.96
CA LEU A 233 -8.47 -7.65 -10.63
C LEU A 233 -9.01 -9.06 -10.33
N ASP A 234 -9.04 -9.97 -11.29
CA ASP A 234 -9.83 -11.18 -11.39
C ASP A 234 -11.36 -10.91 -11.43
N LYS A 235 -12.11 -11.99 -11.72
CA LYS A 235 -13.58 -11.89 -11.83
C LYS A 235 -14.26 -11.64 -10.49
N THR A 236 -13.69 -12.09 -9.40
CA THR A 236 -14.28 -11.95 -8.06
C THR A 236 -14.24 -10.49 -7.63
N GLN A 237 -13.07 -9.87 -7.74
CA GLN A 237 -12.89 -8.46 -7.39
C GLN A 237 -13.62 -7.54 -8.38
N GLU A 238 -13.63 -7.86 -9.70
CA GLU A 238 -14.41 -7.13 -10.70
C GLU A 238 -15.91 -7.14 -10.38
N HIS A 239 -16.49 -8.29 -10.03
CA HIS A 239 -17.88 -8.38 -9.62
C HIS A 239 -18.18 -7.62 -8.33
N TRP A 240 -17.27 -7.71 -7.34
CA TRP A 240 -17.39 -6.96 -6.10
C TRP A 240 -17.40 -5.44 -6.36
N LEU A 241 -16.46 -4.95 -7.17
CA LEU A 241 -16.38 -3.55 -7.56
C LEU A 241 -17.62 -3.10 -8.34
N ALA A 242 -18.02 -3.85 -9.36
CA ALA A 242 -19.19 -3.53 -10.18
C ALA A 242 -20.49 -3.47 -9.35
N ASN A 243 -20.65 -4.38 -8.39
CA ASN A 243 -21.80 -4.36 -7.47
C ASN A 243 -21.74 -3.16 -6.52
N GLY A 244 -20.55 -2.84 -6.00
CA GLY A 244 -20.37 -1.68 -5.13
C GLY A 244 -20.62 -0.34 -5.82
N LEU A 245 -20.32 -0.23 -7.12
CA LEU A 245 -20.53 0.99 -7.92
C LEU A 245 -22.00 1.19 -8.32
N ARG A 246 -22.85 0.15 -8.20
CA ARG A 246 -24.29 0.24 -8.49
C ARG A 246 -25.14 0.52 -7.24
N ALA A 247 -24.55 0.35 -6.07
CA ALA A 247 -25.23 0.51 -4.78
C ALA A 247 -25.21 1.96 -4.30
#